data_9598cd6736148618443d8067a66f8421
#
_entry.id   9598cd6736148618443d8067a66f8421
#
_cell.length_a   1.000
_cell.length_b   1.000
_cell.length_c   1.000
_cell.angle_alpha   90.00
_cell.angle_beta   90.00
_cell.angle_gamma   90.00
#
_symmetry.space_group_name_H-M   'P 1'
#
loop_
_entity.id
_entity.type
_entity.pdbx_description
1 polymer ?
#
loop_
_entity_poly.entity_id
_entity_poly.type
_entity_poly.pdbx_seq_one_letter_code
_entity_poly.pdbx_strand_id
1 'polypeptide(L)' 'MSVIRNTFNPDETAMLGRVYENGAIEGETAEQKEARASRIIANYMAGITDEAELIELSRRPLGR' A
#
# COMPACT_ATOMS: atom_id res chain seq x y z
N MET A 1 0.79 18.03 -20.38
CA MET A 1 0.87 17.77 -19.84
C MET A 1 0.94 17.28 -19.08
N SER A 2 1.04 17.06 -18.91
CA SER A 2 1.15 16.76 -18.20
C SER A 2 1.36 16.22 -17.50
N VAL A 3 1.49 15.91 -17.11
CA VAL A 3 1.82 15.59 -16.36
C VAL A 3 1.86 14.65 -15.65
N ILE A 4 2.00 14.10 -15.47
CA ILE A 4 2.04 13.34 -14.80
C ILE A 4 1.99 12.62 -14.18
N ARG A 5 2.11 12.05 -14.20
CA ARG A 5 2.23 11.49 -13.50
C ARG A 5 2.10 10.35 -12.77
N ASN A 6 2.42 9.70 -12.29
CA ASN A 6 2.31 8.84 -11.18
C ASN A 6 0.94 8.80 -10.60
N THR A 7 -0.03 9.10 -11.39
CA THR A 7 -1.40 9.17 -10.94
C THR A 7 -2.05 7.81 -11.08
N PHE A 8 -2.61 7.30 -10.00
CA PHE A 8 -3.38 6.09 -10.04
C PHE A 8 -4.80 6.41 -10.47
N ASN A 9 -5.44 5.50 -11.20
CA ASN A 9 -6.84 5.73 -11.55
C ASN A 9 -7.71 5.44 -10.33
N PRO A 10 -9.00 5.83 -10.38
CA PRO A 10 -9.86 5.69 -9.20
C PRO A 10 -9.98 4.27 -8.67
N ASP A 11 -9.98 3.29 -9.57
CA ASP A 11 -10.09 1.89 -9.14
C ASP A 11 -8.84 1.46 -8.39
N GLU A 12 -7.69 1.89 -8.87
CA GLU A 12 -6.44 1.57 -8.21
C GLU A 12 -6.36 2.23 -6.84
N THR A 13 -6.76 3.49 -6.79
CA THR A 13 -6.74 4.21 -5.53
C THR A 13 -7.67 3.57 -4.52
N ALA A 14 -8.86 3.17 -4.95
CA ALA A 14 -9.80 2.53 -4.06
C ALA A 14 -9.27 1.20 -3.55
N MET A 15 -8.64 0.43 -4.43
CA MET A 15 -8.09 -0.85 -4.03
C MET A 15 -6.95 -0.67 -3.04
N LEU A 16 -6.06 0.28 -3.30
CA LEU A 16 -4.96 0.54 -2.40
C LEU A 16 -5.44 1.04 -1.04
N GLY A 17 -6.52 1.83 -1.04
CA GLY A 17 -7.14 2.27 0.19
C GLY A 17 -7.68 1.11 1.01
N ARG A 18 -8.31 0.14 0.34
CA ARG A 18 -8.80 -1.05 1.03
C ARG A 18 -7.65 -1.86 1.60
N VAL A 19 -6.57 -1.98 0.85
CA VAL A 19 -5.40 -2.70 1.33
C VAL A 19 -4.86 -2.02 2.58
N TYR A 20 -4.76 -0.70 2.54
CA TYR A 20 -4.26 0.05 3.68
C TYR A 20 -5.12 -0.19 4.92
N GLU A 21 -6.43 -0.14 4.75
CA GLU A 21 -7.33 -0.30 5.89
C GLU A 21 -7.39 -1.72 6.39
N ASN A 22 -7.42 -2.67 5.47
CA ASN A 22 -7.52 -4.08 5.86
C ASN A 22 -6.23 -4.61 6.45
N GLY A 23 -5.12 -3.98 6.14
CA GLY A 23 -3.84 -4.38 6.71
C GLY A 23 -3.52 -3.68 8.02
N ALA A 24 -4.44 -2.90 8.54
CA ALA A 24 -4.19 -2.14 9.77
C ALA A 24 -3.84 -3.06 10.93
N ILE A 25 -2.89 -2.60 11.73
CA ILE A 25 -2.43 -3.36 12.88
C ILE A 25 -2.80 -2.57 14.13
N GLU A 26 -3.40 -3.23 15.08
CA GLU A 26 -3.83 -2.57 16.30
C GLU A 26 -2.64 -2.02 17.06
N GLY A 27 -2.75 -0.79 17.54
CA GLY A 27 -1.67 -0.18 18.29
C GLY A 27 -0.60 0.45 17.41
N GLU A 28 -0.85 0.50 16.11
CA GLU A 28 0.11 1.05 15.17
C GLU A 28 0.30 2.54 15.40
N THR A 29 1.56 2.98 15.42
CA THR A 29 1.86 4.40 15.54
C THR A 29 1.67 5.08 14.19
N ALA A 30 1.65 6.42 14.21
CA ALA A 30 1.54 7.17 12.96
C ALA A 30 2.71 6.86 12.03
N GLU A 31 3.90 6.72 12.60
CA GLU A 31 5.08 6.38 11.84
C GLU A 31 4.95 5.01 11.18
N GLN A 32 4.41 4.06 11.94
CA GLN A 32 4.21 2.72 11.42
C GLN A 32 3.17 2.68 10.32
N LYS A 33 2.13 3.50 10.46
CA LYS A 33 1.11 3.59 9.41
C LYS A 33 1.71 4.11 8.12
N GLU A 34 2.56 5.12 8.24
CA GLU A 34 3.23 5.68 7.07
C GLU A 34 4.12 4.66 6.40
N ALA A 35 4.88 3.93 7.20
CA ALA A 35 5.75 2.90 6.67
C ALA A 35 4.94 1.81 5.96
N ARG A 36 3.80 1.46 6.53
CA ARG A 36 2.94 0.45 5.92
C ARG A 36 2.39 0.92 4.59
N ALA A 37 1.96 2.18 4.54
CA ALA A 37 1.48 2.75 3.29
C ALA A 37 2.57 2.73 2.22
N SER A 38 3.79 3.07 2.61
CA SER A 38 4.91 3.06 1.68
C SER A 38 5.18 1.65 1.15
N ARG A 39 5.08 0.65 2.02
CA ARG A 39 5.29 -0.74 1.60
C ARG A 39 4.25 -1.16 0.59
N ILE A 40 3.00 -0.77 0.82
CA ILE A 40 1.92 -1.10 -0.10
C ILE A 40 2.22 -0.53 -1.48
N ILE A 41 2.56 0.74 -1.51
CA ILE A 41 2.84 1.40 -2.78
C ILE A 41 4.04 0.77 -3.47
N ALA A 42 5.10 0.50 -2.70
CA ALA A 42 6.31 -0.07 -3.26
C ALA A 42 6.04 -1.45 -3.88
N ASN A 43 5.27 -2.27 -3.18
CA ASN A 43 4.96 -3.59 -3.69
C ASN A 43 4.07 -3.52 -4.91
N TYR A 44 3.12 -2.59 -4.90
CA TYR A 44 2.26 -2.41 -6.05
C TYR A 44 3.07 -1.98 -7.26
N MET A 45 3.98 -1.06 -7.07
CA MET A 45 4.83 -0.58 -8.16
C MET A 45 5.78 -1.66 -8.66
N ALA A 46 6.11 -2.61 -7.80
CA ALA A 46 6.96 -3.72 -8.18
C ALA A 46 6.23 -4.80 -8.96
N GLY A 47 4.92 -4.65 -9.13
CA GLY A 47 4.16 -5.58 -9.93
C GLY A 47 3.19 -6.45 -9.18
N ILE A 48 3.13 -6.32 -7.87
CA ILE A 48 2.21 -7.11 -7.07
C ILE A 48 0.87 -6.40 -7.04
N THR A 49 -0.10 -6.96 -7.75
CA THR A 49 -1.40 -6.30 -7.90
C THR A 49 -2.52 -7.06 -7.24
N ASP A 50 -2.23 -8.19 -6.62
CA ASP A 50 -3.25 -8.97 -5.92
C ASP A 50 -3.54 -8.33 -4.57
N GLU A 51 -4.82 -8.04 -4.34
CA GLU A 51 -5.22 -7.31 -3.13
C GLU A 51 -4.85 -8.08 -1.86
N ALA A 52 -5.15 -9.38 -1.84
CA ALA A 52 -4.87 -10.18 -0.66
C ALA A 52 -3.36 -10.24 -0.38
N GLU A 53 -2.58 -10.37 -1.43
CA GLU A 53 -1.14 -10.42 -1.27
C GLU A 53 -0.59 -9.10 -0.78
N LEU A 54 -1.11 -8.02 -1.29
CA LEU A 54 -0.68 -6.70 -0.83
C LEU A 54 -0.98 -6.49 0.65
N ILE A 55 -2.15 -6.95 1.08
CA ILE A 55 -2.51 -6.85 2.48
C ILE A 55 -1.52 -7.61 3.35
N GLU A 56 -1.23 -8.84 2.95
CA GLU A 56 -0.31 -9.64 3.74
C GLU A 56 1.08 -9.03 3.78
N LEU A 57 1.57 -8.59 2.63
CA LEU A 57 2.90 -8.01 2.57
C LEU A 57 2.98 -6.70 3.34
N SER A 58 1.87 -5.96 3.38
CA SER A 58 1.88 -4.68 4.09
C SER A 58 2.08 -4.84 5.58
N ARG A 59 1.76 -6.02 6.10
CA ARG A 59 1.86 -6.28 7.53
C ARG A 59 3.21 -6.87 7.92
N ARG A 60 4.08 -7.09 6.97
CA ARG A 60 5.40 -7.65 7.24
C ARG A 60 6.45 -6.57 7.21
N PRO A 61 7.39 -6.58 8.14
CA PRO A 61 8.47 -5.60 8.12
C PRO A 61 9.33 -5.81 6.88
N LEU A 62 9.76 -4.70 6.29
CA LEU A 62 10.69 -4.77 5.19
C LEU A 62 12.07 -5.17 5.67
N GLY A 63 12.79 -5.87 4.83
CA GLY A 63 14.19 -6.15 5.08
C GLY A 63 14.42 -7.24 6.10
N ARG A 64 13.43 -7.97 6.44
CA ARG A 64 13.62 -9.04 7.41
C ARG A 64 13.15 -10.36 6.87
#